data_a49f3e1ccb5cc60fbe5731829b4373d2
#
_entry.id   a49f3e1ccb5cc60fbe5731829b4373d2
#
_cell.length_a   1.000
_cell.length_b   1.000
_cell.length_c   1.000
_cell.angle_alpha   90.00
_cell.angle_beta   90.00
_cell.angle_gamma   90.00
#
_symmetry.space_group_name_H-M   'P 1'
#
loop_
_entity.id
_entity.type
_entity.pdbx_description
1 polymer ?
#
loop_
_entity_poly.entity_id
_entity_poly.type
_entity_poly.pdbx_seq_one_letter_code
_entity_poly.pdbx_strand_id
1 'polypeptide(L)'
;MIDLHCDTLADWKYANTGNPDTLDDPGRVLQLSNMPNDVHWAQFYAVFIPDEERGDAAIAYFEKNRINFYRQMEKFSDRVAPCRNAADMEKAWAENKTAAFLTIENGSALAGDITRVHTLAEQGVRAITLTWNGENELGSGHTTDHGLSEFGKEAVREMEKEGILVDVSHLNDHGFADLLEVAAKPFVATHSNARALCSHKRNLTDDMIREMVRRDCLIGLNYFVKFLRDDGEVHSLDDIYRHTMHFFELGGKKNLALGSDFDGSLLPECLNTPAKAASIYEYLISRGVSQENADGVMYKNAQEFFRKNLR
;
A
#
# COMPACT_ATOMS: atom_id res chain seq x y z
N MET A 1 -2.38 5.27 -13.62
CA MET A 1 -1.70 5.42 -12.31
C MET A 1 -1.95 4.18 -11.47
N ILE A 2 -0.97 3.70 -10.71
CA ILE A 2 -1.15 2.61 -9.74
C ILE A 2 -0.74 3.13 -8.37
N ASP A 3 -1.63 3.00 -7.40
CA ASP A 3 -1.44 3.43 -6.01
C ASP A 3 -1.55 2.23 -5.07
N LEU A 4 -0.51 2.00 -4.29
CA LEU A 4 -0.32 0.78 -3.52
C LEU A 4 -0.97 0.80 -2.13
N HIS A 5 -1.61 1.92 -1.72
CA HIS A 5 -2.25 1.99 -0.40
C HIS A 5 -3.28 3.09 -0.25
N CYS A 6 -4.45 2.74 0.26
CA CYS A 6 -5.42 3.68 0.84
C CYS A 6 -6.30 2.98 1.88
N ASP A 7 -6.87 3.77 2.82
CA ASP A 7 -7.80 3.32 3.87
C ASP A 7 -9.26 3.67 3.60
N THR A 8 -9.58 3.99 2.37
CA THR A 8 -10.91 4.51 1.98
C THR A 8 -12.06 3.60 2.40
N LEU A 9 -11.85 2.28 2.39
CA LEU A 9 -12.86 1.29 2.80
C LEU A 9 -12.75 0.86 4.26
N ALA A 10 -11.74 1.34 5.00
CA ALA A 10 -11.61 1.08 6.41
C ALA A 10 -12.69 1.83 7.21
N ASP A 11 -13.24 1.17 8.23
CA ASP A 11 -14.38 1.68 9.00
C ASP A 11 -13.97 2.40 10.30
N TRP A 12 -12.69 2.34 10.68
CA TRP A 12 -12.23 2.79 11.99
C TRP A 12 -12.34 4.30 12.22
N LYS A 13 -12.06 5.10 11.20
CA LYS A 13 -11.99 6.56 11.33
C LYS A 13 -13.30 7.25 10.94
N TYR A 14 -14.10 6.61 10.08
CA TYR A 14 -15.29 7.17 9.47
C TYR A 14 -16.52 6.29 9.63
N ALA A 15 -16.47 5.34 10.57
CA ALA A 15 -17.55 4.38 10.84
C ALA A 15 -18.93 5.04 11.08
N ASN A 16 -18.94 6.30 11.49
CA ASN A 16 -20.13 7.03 11.90
C ASN A 16 -20.58 8.10 10.89
N THR A 17 -20.10 8.10 9.64
CA THR A 17 -20.59 9.06 8.63
C THR A 17 -22.07 8.82 8.29
N GLY A 18 -22.60 7.66 8.63
CA GLY A 18 -23.96 7.24 8.25
C GLY A 18 -24.10 6.95 6.75
N ASN A 19 -23.05 7.18 5.96
CA ASN A 19 -23.05 6.90 4.54
C ASN A 19 -22.58 5.46 4.26
N PRO A 20 -23.46 4.58 3.72
CA PRO A 20 -23.06 3.22 3.36
C PRO A 20 -22.15 3.15 2.12
N ASP A 21 -21.96 4.26 1.39
CA ASP A 21 -21.28 4.31 0.10
C ASP A 21 -19.89 4.88 0.23
N THR A 22 -18.99 4.12 0.85
CA THR A 22 -17.63 4.58 1.17
C THR A 22 -16.80 4.97 -0.05
N LEU A 23 -17.01 4.34 -1.22
CA LEU A 23 -16.30 4.72 -2.45
C LEU A 23 -16.75 6.04 -3.10
N ASP A 24 -17.88 6.57 -2.70
CA ASP A 24 -18.40 7.84 -3.22
C ASP A 24 -18.91 8.77 -2.08
N ASP A 25 -18.34 8.59 -0.89
CA ASP A 25 -18.63 9.44 0.27
C ASP A 25 -17.86 10.76 0.15
N PRO A 26 -18.56 11.93 0.13
CA PRO A 26 -17.91 13.24 0.07
C PRO A 26 -16.93 13.54 1.22
N GLY A 27 -17.01 12.78 2.32
CA GLY A 27 -16.07 12.88 3.44
C GLY A 27 -14.72 12.18 3.19
N ARG A 28 -14.57 11.44 2.09
CA ARG A 28 -13.34 10.72 1.73
C ARG A 28 -12.49 11.52 0.77
N VAL A 29 -11.17 11.31 0.86
CA VAL A 29 -10.20 11.88 -0.10
C VAL A 29 -10.31 11.15 -1.43
N LEU A 30 -10.30 9.82 -1.40
CA LEU A 30 -10.45 8.99 -2.60
C LEU A 30 -11.92 8.65 -2.82
N GLN A 31 -12.52 9.29 -3.81
CA GLN A 31 -13.90 9.07 -4.22
C GLN A 31 -13.95 8.73 -5.71
N LEU A 32 -14.83 7.83 -6.11
CA LEU A 32 -15.01 7.53 -7.55
C LEU A 32 -15.44 8.76 -8.36
N SER A 33 -16.19 9.70 -7.75
CA SER A 33 -16.64 10.95 -8.38
C SER A 33 -15.52 11.98 -8.58
N ASN A 34 -14.40 11.89 -7.84
CA ASN A 34 -13.27 12.82 -7.97
C ASN A 34 -12.03 12.21 -8.64
N MET A 35 -12.14 10.97 -9.16
CA MET A 35 -11.09 10.32 -9.93
C MET A 35 -10.90 11.03 -11.28
N PRO A 36 -9.65 11.22 -11.76
CA PRO A 36 -9.42 11.77 -13.10
C PRO A 36 -9.99 10.84 -14.19
N ASN A 37 -10.80 11.40 -15.10
CA ASN A 37 -11.49 10.62 -16.14
C ASN A 37 -10.57 10.11 -17.25
N ASP A 38 -9.39 10.72 -17.41
CA ASP A 38 -8.41 10.45 -18.47
C ASP A 38 -7.22 9.60 -17.99
N VAL A 39 -7.29 9.09 -16.75
CA VAL A 39 -6.23 8.29 -16.15
C VAL A 39 -6.76 6.90 -15.79
N HIS A 40 -6.20 5.86 -16.41
CA HIS A 40 -6.40 4.51 -15.91
C HIS A 40 -5.84 4.38 -14.48
N TRP A 41 -6.69 3.97 -13.53
CA TRP A 41 -6.35 3.89 -12.12
C TRP A 41 -6.42 2.47 -11.59
N ALA A 42 -5.42 2.08 -10.80
CA ALA A 42 -5.47 0.89 -9.96
C ALA A 42 -5.14 1.26 -8.52
N GLN A 43 -5.89 0.72 -7.57
CA GLN A 43 -5.81 1.05 -6.16
C GLN A 43 -5.76 -0.20 -5.30
N PHE A 44 -4.82 -0.24 -4.34
CA PHE A 44 -4.86 -1.15 -3.22
C PHE A 44 -5.72 -0.54 -2.13
N TYR A 45 -6.83 -1.20 -1.82
CA TYR A 45 -7.75 -0.83 -0.74
C TYR A 45 -7.43 -1.68 0.47
N ALA A 46 -6.82 -1.09 1.46
CA ALA A 46 -6.47 -1.77 2.69
C ALA A 46 -7.69 -1.89 3.62
N VAL A 47 -7.86 -3.07 4.19
CA VAL A 47 -8.59 -3.21 5.44
C VAL A 47 -7.58 -2.98 6.55
N PHE A 48 -7.54 -1.76 7.08
CA PHE A 48 -6.77 -1.42 8.25
C PHE A 48 -7.39 -2.05 9.49
N ILE A 49 -6.60 -2.75 10.29
CA ILE A 49 -7.04 -3.37 11.56
C ILE A 49 -6.31 -2.68 12.71
N PRO A 50 -7.03 -1.99 13.61
CA PRO A 50 -6.42 -1.34 14.78
C PRO A 50 -5.62 -2.32 15.66
N ASP A 51 -4.56 -1.83 16.31
CA ASP A 51 -3.68 -2.67 17.16
C ASP A 51 -4.40 -3.31 18.36
N GLU A 52 -5.50 -2.75 18.81
CA GLU A 52 -6.36 -3.28 19.88
C GLU A 52 -7.23 -4.46 19.43
N GLU A 53 -7.47 -4.61 18.13
CA GLU A 53 -8.24 -5.73 17.59
C GLU A 53 -7.35 -6.96 17.44
N ARG A 54 -7.66 -8.04 18.19
CA ARG A 54 -6.87 -9.28 18.23
C ARG A 54 -7.75 -10.51 18.18
N GLY A 55 -7.20 -11.64 17.74
CA GLY A 55 -7.89 -12.93 17.69
C GLY A 55 -9.20 -12.85 16.92
N ASP A 56 -10.29 -13.36 17.50
CA ASP A 56 -11.62 -13.38 16.87
C ASP A 56 -12.14 -11.96 16.55
N ALA A 57 -11.77 -10.94 17.33
CA ALA A 57 -12.18 -9.57 17.07
C ALA A 57 -11.52 -9.03 15.78
N ALA A 58 -10.23 -9.30 15.56
CA ALA A 58 -9.54 -8.92 14.31
C ALA A 58 -10.14 -9.65 13.10
N ILE A 59 -10.49 -10.93 13.26
CA ILE A 59 -11.18 -11.71 12.22
C ILE A 59 -12.53 -11.07 11.87
N ALA A 60 -13.36 -10.79 12.88
CA ALA A 60 -14.68 -10.20 12.69
C ALA A 60 -14.59 -8.80 12.04
N TYR A 61 -13.59 -7.99 12.46
CA TYR A 61 -13.31 -6.68 11.89
C TYR A 61 -12.95 -6.78 10.40
N PHE A 62 -12.02 -7.68 10.05
CA PHE A 62 -11.66 -7.93 8.66
C PHE A 62 -12.88 -8.36 7.83
N GLU A 63 -13.64 -9.35 8.29
CA GLU A 63 -14.81 -9.88 7.56
C GLU A 63 -15.87 -8.79 7.29
N LYS A 64 -16.15 -7.92 8.28
CA LYS A 64 -17.06 -6.78 8.11
C LYS A 64 -16.60 -5.87 6.96
N ASN A 65 -15.32 -5.49 6.96
CA ASN A 65 -14.78 -4.57 5.95
C ASN A 65 -14.61 -5.24 4.58
N ARG A 66 -14.26 -6.53 4.53
CA ARG A 66 -14.23 -7.31 3.29
C ARG A 66 -15.62 -7.39 2.64
N ILE A 67 -16.67 -7.63 3.42
CA ILE A 67 -18.05 -7.60 2.92
C ILE A 67 -18.38 -6.23 2.35
N ASN A 68 -17.98 -5.15 3.03
CA ASN A 68 -18.15 -3.79 2.51
C ASN A 68 -17.40 -3.60 1.20
N PHE A 69 -16.14 -4.04 1.09
CA PHE A 69 -15.38 -3.96 -0.16
C PHE A 69 -16.16 -4.57 -1.33
N TYR A 70 -16.61 -5.81 -1.24
CA TYR A 70 -17.33 -6.46 -2.34
C TYR A 70 -18.71 -5.83 -2.60
N ARG A 71 -19.41 -5.36 -1.58
CA ARG A 71 -20.66 -4.61 -1.75
C ARG A 71 -20.44 -3.31 -2.54
N GLN A 72 -19.34 -2.59 -2.28
CA GLN A 72 -19.00 -1.39 -3.03
C GLN A 72 -18.61 -1.73 -4.48
N MET A 73 -17.84 -2.81 -4.70
CA MET A 73 -17.50 -3.26 -6.05
C MET A 73 -18.75 -3.63 -6.87
N GLU A 74 -19.73 -4.29 -6.26
CA GLU A 74 -20.99 -4.62 -6.91
C GLU A 74 -21.82 -3.37 -7.22
N LYS A 75 -21.97 -2.48 -6.23
CA LYS A 75 -22.79 -1.26 -6.37
C LYS A 75 -22.26 -0.33 -7.47
N PHE A 76 -20.96 -0.17 -7.58
CA PHE A 76 -20.29 0.70 -8.54
C PHE A 76 -19.61 -0.07 -9.69
N SER A 77 -20.16 -1.23 -10.06
CA SER A 77 -19.57 -2.15 -11.05
C SER A 77 -19.44 -1.57 -12.46
N ASP A 78 -20.08 -0.47 -12.74
CA ASP A 78 -19.91 0.34 -13.95
C ASP A 78 -18.61 1.18 -13.94
N ARG A 79 -18.04 1.49 -12.77
CA ARG A 79 -16.87 2.37 -12.58
C ARG A 79 -15.65 1.68 -11.95
N VAL A 80 -15.84 0.57 -11.23
CA VAL A 80 -14.78 -0.14 -10.50
C VAL A 80 -14.91 -1.65 -10.69
N ALA A 81 -13.78 -2.35 -10.69
CA ALA A 81 -13.77 -3.82 -10.76
C ALA A 81 -12.80 -4.40 -9.72
N PRO A 82 -13.19 -5.43 -8.96
CA PRO A 82 -12.28 -6.15 -8.08
C PRO A 82 -11.29 -6.96 -8.91
N CYS A 83 -10.00 -6.84 -8.57
CA CYS A 83 -8.90 -7.46 -9.28
C CYS A 83 -8.08 -8.35 -8.35
N ARG A 84 -7.56 -9.46 -8.88
CA ARG A 84 -6.68 -10.38 -8.16
C ARG A 84 -5.26 -10.43 -8.73
N ASN A 85 -5.09 -10.03 -9.97
CA ASN A 85 -3.83 -10.09 -10.69
C ASN A 85 -3.73 -8.99 -11.76
N ALA A 86 -2.60 -8.93 -12.47
CA ALA A 86 -2.38 -7.93 -13.51
C ALA A 86 -3.35 -8.06 -14.70
N ALA A 87 -3.79 -9.27 -15.06
CA ALA A 87 -4.71 -9.46 -16.16
C ALA A 87 -6.11 -8.91 -15.83
N ASP A 88 -6.59 -9.09 -14.60
CA ASP A 88 -7.84 -8.48 -14.12
C ASP A 88 -7.76 -6.95 -14.16
N MET A 89 -6.62 -6.37 -13.73
CA MET A 89 -6.37 -4.93 -13.77
C MET A 89 -6.41 -4.40 -15.22
N GLU A 90 -5.73 -5.06 -16.14
CA GLU A 90 -5.68 -4.66 -17.54
C GLU A 90 -7.06 -4.77 -18.21
N LYS A 91 -7.84 -5.79 -17.84
CA LYS A 91 -9.23 -5.93 -18.27
C LYS A 91 -10.10 -4.79 -17.73
N ALA A 92 -9.98 -4.44 -16.43
CA ALA A 92 -10.71 -3.33 -15.84
C ALA A 92 -10.40 -2.01 -16.58
N TRP A 93 -9.12 -1.76 -16.89
CA TRP A 93 -8.72 -0.58 -17.66
C TRP A 93 -9.26 -0.57 -19.09
N ALA A 94 -9.29 -1.72 -19.77
CA ALA A 94 -9.89 -1.83 -21.10
C ALA A 94 -11.41 -1.54 -21.09
N GLU A 95 -12.06 -1.72 -19.95
CA GLU A 95 -13.47 -1.38 -19.70
C GLU A 95 -13.65 0.05 -19.12
N ASN A 96 -12.58 0.86 -19.05
CA ASN A 96 -12.55 2.19 -18.42
C ASN A 96 -13.00 2.20 -16.95
N LYS A 97 -12.65 1.15 -16.21
CA LYS A 97 -12.92 1.02 -14.78
C LYS A 97 -11.66 1.18 -13.96
N THR A 98 -11.81 1.67 -12.73
CA THR A 98 -10.77 1.59 -11.70
C THR A 98 -10.56 0.13 -11.31
N ALA A 99 -9.32 -0.32 -11.29
CA ALA A 99 -8.96 -1.65 -10.78
C ALA A 99 -8.78 -1.60 -9.26
N ALA A 100 -9.49 -2.45 -8.52
CA ALA A 100 -9.48 -2.45 -7.06
C ALA A 100 -8.89 -3.77 -6.52
N PHE A 101 -7.81 -3.69 -5.76
CA PHE A 101 -7.20 -4.83 -5.07
C PHE A 101 -7.52 -4.79 -3.57
N LEU A 102 -7.99 -5.90 -3.02
CA LEU A 102 -8.19 -6.04 -1.59
C LEU A 102 -6.88 -6.36 -0.90
N THR A 103 -6.52 -5.57 0.11
CA THR A 103 -5.33 -5.78 0.93
C THR A 103 -5.67 -5.69 2.42
N ILE A 104 -4.73 -6.07 3.28
CA ILE A 104 -4.86 -5.95 4.73
C ILE A 104 -3.70 -5.12 5.25
N GLU A 105 -3.99 -4.13 6.07
CA GLU A 105 -3.01 -3.45 6.91
C GLU A 105 -3.14 -3.93 8.34
N ASN A 106 -2.08 -4.50 8.90
CA ASN A 106 -1.98 -5.25 10.14
C ASN A 106 -2.45 -6.71 10.03
N GLY A 107 -1.49 -7.64 9.96
CA GLY A 107 -1.72 -9.08 9.84
C GLY A 107 -2.43 -9.76 11.01
N SER A 108 -2.95 -8.99 11.99
CA SER A 108 -3.76 -9.51 13.11
C SER A 108 -4.97 -10.34 12.66
N ALA A 109 -5.44 -10.16 11.40
CA ALA A 109 -6.49 -11.01 10.82
C ALA A 109 -6.11 -12.49 10.74
N LEU A 110 -4.80 -12.83 10.83
CA LEU A 110 -4.36 -14.24 10.92
C LEU A 110 -4.65 -14.86 12.29
N ALA A 111 -4.76 -14.07 13.34
CA ALA A 111 -5.13 -14.50 14.70
C ALA A 111 -4.34 -15.72 15.22
N GLY A 112 -3.06 -15.85 14.82
CA GLY A 112 -2.20 -16.97 15.18
C GLY A 112 -2.53 -18.30 14.48
N ASP A 113 -3.41 -18.32 13.49
CA ASP A 113 -3.78 -19.50 12.71
C ASP A 113 -3.24 -19.41 11.28
N ILE A 114 -2.24 -20.23 10.96
CA ILE A 114 -1.56 -20.23 9.65
C ILE A 114 -2.50 -20.61 8.50
N THR A 115 -3.53 -21.40 8.75
CA THR A 115 -4.49 -21.84 7.72
C THR A 115 -5.31 -20.68 7.17
N ARG A 116 -5.39 -19.58 7.92
CA ARG A 116 -6.07 -18.35 7.49
C ARG A 116 -5.39 -17.66 6.32
N VAL A 117 -4.07 -17.86 6.10
CA VAL A 117 -3.39 -17.32 4.91
C VAL A 117 -4.07 -17.82 3.64
N HIS A 118 -4.33 -19.14 3.55
CA HIS A 118 -5.06 -19.73 2.43
C HIS A 118 -6.49 -19.16 2.31
N THR A 119 -7.23 -19.09 3.43
CA THR A 119 -8.58 -18.53 3.44
C THR A 119 -8.62 -17.08 2.94
N LEU A 120 -7.66 -16.23 3.37
CA LEU A 120 -7.56 -14.84 2.93
C LEU A 120 -7.23 -14.73 1.43
N ALA A 121 -6.36 -15.62 0.91
CA ALA A 121 -6.04 -15.69 -0.52
C ALA A 121 -7.30 -16.01 -1.36
N GLU A 122 -8.10 -17.01 -0.92
CA GLU A 122 -9.36 -17.37 -1.57
C GLU A 122 -10.38 -16.22 -1.51
N GLN A 123 -10.44 -15.51 -0.40
CA GLN A 123 -11.28 -14.32 -0.21
C GLN A 123 -10.84 -13.11 -1.04
N GLY A 124 -9.71 -13.20 -1.73
CA GLY A 124 -9.25 -12.18 -2.68
C GLY A 124 -8.20 -11.23 -2.15
N VAL A 125 -7.67 -11.43 -0.95
CA VAL A 125 -6.55 -10.62 -0.41
C VAL A 125 -5.30 -10.82 -1.26
N ARG A 126 -4.62 -9.72 -1.61
CA ARG A 126 -3.43 -9.75 -2.47
C ARG A 126 -2.17 -9.17 -1.85
N ALA A 127 -2.28 -8.46 -0.74
CA ALA A 127 -1.14 -8.06 0.09
C ALA A 127 -1.56 -8.03 1.56
N ILE A 128 -0.63 -8.33 2.45
CA ILE A 128 -0.81 -8.20 3.91
C ILE A 128 0.40 -7.45 4.47
N THR A 129 0.15 -6.29 5.06
CA THR A 129 1.14 -5.59 5.89
C THR A 129 1.28 -6.34 7.20
N LEU A 130 2.50 -6.82 7.50
CA LEU A 130 2.72 -7.78 8.60
C LEU A 130 2.29 -7.22 9.96
N THR A 131 2.57 -5.95 10.21
CA THR A 131 2.22 -5.25 11.46
C THR A 131 1.64 -3.89 11.15
N TRP A 132 0.90 -3.30 12.09
CA TRP A 132 0.73 -1.86 12.15
C TRP A 132 1.81 -1.24 13.04
N ASN A 133 1.46 -0.27 13.90
CA ASN A 133 2.45 0.46 14.70
C ASN A 133 2.99 -0.35 15.88
N GLY A 134 2.14 -1.15 16.51
CA GLY A 134 2.45 -1.99 17.67
C GLY A 134 2.93 -3.38 17.32
N GLU A 135 2.90 -4.26 18.29
CA GLU A 135 3.22 -5.69 18.18
C GLU A 135 1.96 -6.51 17.95
N ASN A 136 2.03 -7.51 17.08
CA ASN A 136 0.99 -8.51 16.87
C ASN A 136 1.58 -9.92 16.86
N GLU A 137 0.81 -10.93 16.47
CA GLU A 137 1.23 -12.33 16.46
C GLU A 137 2.38 -12.60 15.47
N LEU A 138 2.56 -11.73 14.43
CA LEU A 138 3.60 -11.90 13.41
C LEU A 138 4.91 -11.23 13.79
N GLY A 139 4.87 -10.13 14.57
CA GLY A 139 6.07 -9.37 14.90
C GLY A 139 5.76 -7.97 15.41
N SER A 140 6.76 -7.11 15.31
CA SER A 140 6.74 -5.76 15.88
C SER A 140 6.71 -4.67 14.82
N GLY A 141 5.77 -3.73 14.97
CA GLY A 141 5.77 -2.47 14.24
C GLY A 141 6.83 -1.49 14.77
N HIS A 142 6.86 -0.30 14.16
CA HIS A 142 7.91 0.70 14.43
C HIS A 142 7.91 1.31 15.84
N THR A 143 6.86 1.09 16.65
CA THR A 143 6.80 1.54 18.05
C THR A 143 7.30 0.52 19.06
N THR A 144 7.64 -0.69 18.62
CA THR A 144 8.13 -1.81 19.43
C THR A 144 9.44 -2.34 18.87
N ASP A 145 10.19 -3.14 19.65
CA ASP A 145 11.60 -3.43 19.35
C ASP A 145 11.91 -4.91 19.03
N HIS A 146 10.91 -5.81 19.04
CA HIS A 146 11.14 -7.20 18.65
C HIS A 146 11.14 -7.34 17.12
N GLY A 147 11.70 -8.43 16.60
CA GLY A 147 11.64 -8.77 15.19
C GLY A 147 10.38 -9.55 14.83
N LEU A 148 10.46 -10.40 13.79
CA LEU A 148 9.39 -11.34 13.47
C LEU A 148 9.34 -12.48 14.49
N SER A 149 8.13 -12.87 14.88
CA SER A 149 7.92 -14.10 15.63
C SER A 149 8.16 -15.34 14.74
N GLU A 150 8.29 -16.53 15.33
CA GLU A 150 8.34 -17.78 14.53
C GLU A 150 7.05 -17.97 13.71
N PHE A 151 5.89 -17.59 14.26
CA PHE A 151 4.63 -17.56 13.51
C PHE A 151 4.69 -16.55 12.34
N GLY A 152 5.27 -15.37 12.55
CA GLY A 152 5.46 -14.37 11.48
C GLY A 152 6.34 -14.89 10.36
N LYS A 153 7.43 -15.58 10.69
CA LYS A 153 8.33 -16.21 9.70
C LYS A 153 7.62 -17.33 8.91
N GLU A 154 6.77 -18.10 9.58
CA GLU A 154 5.94 -19.13 8.93
C GLU A 154 4.88 -18.49 8.03
N ALA A 155 4.23 -17.42 8.50
CA ALA A 155 3.22 -16.69 7.74
C ALA A 155 3.81 -16.08 6.45
N VAL A 156 5.01 -15.53 6.48
CA VAL A 156 5.73 -15.05 5.30
C VAL A 156 5.85 -16.14 4.23
N ARG A 157 6.32 -17.35 4.63
CA ARG A 157 6.48 -18.47 3.70
C ARG A 157 5.14 -18.93 3.12
N GLU A 158 4.09 -18.93 3.93
CA GLU A 158 2.77 -19.34 3.50
C GLU A 158 2.12 -18.30 2.58
N MET A 159 2.26 -16.99 2.88
CA MET A 159 1.83 -15.91 1.99
C MET A 159 2.49 -16.03 0.60
N GLU A 160 3.79 -16.32 0.55
CA GLU A 160 4.51 -16.53 -0.69
C GLU A 160 3.98 -17.73 -1.51
N LYS A 161 3.57 -18.81 -0.86
CA LYS A 161 2.94 -19.97 -1.54
C LYS A 161 1.59 -19.59 -2.14
N GLU A 162 0.74 -18.92 -1.36
CA GLU A 162 -0.60 -18.52 -1.74
C GLU A 162 -0.63 -17.34 -2.72
N GLY A 163 0.53 -16.71 -3.00
CA GLY A 163 0.62 -15.57 -3.90
C GLY A 163 0.08 -14.28 -3.31
N ILE A 164 0.10 -14.16 -1.98
CA ILE A 164 -0.14 -12.91 -1.25
C ILE A 164 1.20 -12.19 -1.12
N LEU A 165 1.25 -10.92 -1.49
CA LEU A 165 2.43 -10.07 -1.31
C LEU A 165 2.64 -9.77 0.18
N VAL A 166 3.88 -9.97 0.64
CA VAL A 166 4.31 -9.52 1.97
C VAL A 166 4.58 -8.03 1.90
N ASP A 167 3.92 -7.24 2.75
CA ASP A 167 4.15 -5.80 2.86
C ASP A 167 4.90 -5.47 4.16
N VAL A 168 6.03 -4.77 4.01
CA VAL A 168 6.92 -4.36 5.10
C VAL A 168 6.64 -2.96 5.62
N SER A 169 5.67 -2.25 5.07
CA SER A 169 5.23 -0.99 5.65
C SER A 169 4.87 -1.20 7.13
N HIS A 170 5.22 -0.27 8.00
CA HIS A 170 5.09 -0.36 9.46
C HIS A 170 6.06 -1.29 10.19
N LEU A 171 6.65 -2.28 9.52
CA LEU A 171 7.58 -3.22 10.16
C LEU A 171 8.81 -2.46 10.71
N ASN A 172 9.28 -2.81 11.90
CA ASN A 172 10.49 -2.21 12.44
C ASN A 172 11.77 -2.75 11.80
N ASP A 173 12.92 -2.16 12.13
CA ASP A 173 14.20 -2.51 11.52
C ASP A 173 14.63 -3.96 11.83
N HIS A 174 14.31 -4.47 13.02
CA HIS A 174 14.60 -5.88 13.38
C HIS A 174 13.70 -6.85 12.58
N GLY A 175 12.40 -6.56 12.48
CA GLY A 175 11.48 -7.36 11.68
C GLY A 175 11.86 -7.36 10.20
N PHE A 176 12.34 -6.23 9.67
CA PHE A 176 12.84 -6.16 8.30
C PHE A 176 14.09 -7.07 8.12
N ALA A 177 15.03 -7.05 9.07
CA ALA A 177 16.20 -7.94 9.03
C ALA A 177 15.80 -9.42 9.07
N ASP A 178 14.88 -9.80 9.98
CA ASP A 178 14.36 -11.17 10.06
C ASP A 178 13.63 -11.58 8.76
N LEU A 179 12.88 -10.65 8.14
CA LEU A 179 12.23 -10.92 6.86
C LEU A 179 13.25 -11.27 5.76
N LEU A 180 14.37 -10.56 5.71
CA LEU A 180 15.41 -10.83 4.71
C LEU A 180 15.99 -12.24 4.79
N GLU A 181 15.94 -12.87 5.98
CA GLU A 181 16.40 -14.25 6.19
C GLU A 181 15.40 -15.29 5.68
N VAL A 182 14.11 -14.96 5.65
CA VAL A 182 13.04 -15.92 5.35
C VAL A 182 12.35 -15.72 4.02
N ALA A 183 12.28 -14.48 3.50
CA ALA A 183 11.62 -14.17 2.24
C ALA A 183 12.41 -14.69 1.05
N ALA A 184 11.77 -15.58 0.27
CA ALA A 184 12.32 -16.16 -0.94
C ALA A 184 11.84 -15.43 -2.22
N LYS A 185 10.75 -14.68 -2.15
CA LYS A 185 10.17 -13.91 -3.26
C LYS A 185 10.33 -12.40 -3.03
N PRO A 186 10.23 -11.59 -4.10
CA PRO A 186 10.08 -10.14 -3.95
C PRO A 186 8.86 -9.77 -3.11
N PHE A 187 9.02 -8.76 -2.26
CA PHE A 187 7.99 -8.23 -1.37
C PHE A 187 7.77 -6.74 -1.65
N VAL A 188 6.87 -6.09 -0.92
CA VAL A 188 6.53 -4.70 -1.14
C VAL A 188 6.69 -3.87 0.15
N ALA A 189 6.93 -2.58 -0.01
CA ALA A 189 6.63 -1.55 0.98
C ALA A 189 5.54 -0.67 0.36
N THR A 190 4.28 -0.93 0.67
CA THR A 190 3.17 -0.29 -0.04
C THR A 190 3.15 1.23 0.12
N HIS A 191 3.63 1.74 1.28
CA HIS A 191 3.62 3.17 1.60
C HIS A 191 4.78 3.57 2.54
N SER A 192 6.01 3.73 2.00
CA SER A 192 7.21 4.05 2.77
C SER A 192 8.16 4.98 2.01
N ASN A 193 8.79 5.92 2.72
CA ASN A 193 9.71 6.92 2.16
C ASN A 193 11.16 6.66 2.56
N ALA A 194 12.07 7.59 2.22
CA ALA A 194 13.50 7.47 2.54
C ALA A 194 13.82 8.15 3.89
N ARG A 195 14.39 7.38 4.84
CA ARG A 195 14.75 7.87 6.18
C ARG A 195 15.88 8.90 6.14
N ALA A 196 16.74 8.87 5.14
CA ALA A 196 17.79 9.87 4.93
C ALA A 196 17.24 11.28 4.68
N LEU A 197 16.00 11.42 4.19
CA LEU A 197 15.37 12.71 3.90
C LEU A 197 14.35 13.14 4.98
N CYS A 198 13.79 12.19 5.70
CA CYS A 198 12.91 12.41 6.84
C CYS A 198 13.13 11.29 7.86
N SER A 199 13.63 11.63 9.02
CA SER A 199 14.21 10.72 10.02
C SER A 199 13.19 9.80 10.71
N HIS A 200 11.91 9.87 10.36
CA HIS A 200 10.86 9.07 10.98
C HIS A 200 11.13 7.57 10.81
N LYS A 201 10.97 6.77 11.90
CA LYS A 201 11.26 5.33 11.92
C LYS A 201 10.42 4.51 10.91
N ARG A 202 9.28 5.02 10.44
CA ARG A 202 8.45 4.42 9.40
C ARG A 202 9.10 4.44 8.01
N ASN A 203 10.07 5.32 7.80
CA ASN A 203 10.81 5.42 6.56
C ASN A 203 11.93 4.38 6.49
N LEU A 204 12.21 3.92 5.28
CA LEU A 204 13.24 2.92 4.99
C LEU A 204 14.64 3.55 5.07
N THR A 205 15.60 2.84 5.65
CA THR A 205 17.02 3.22 5.55
C THR A 205 17.52 3.00 4.13
N ASP A 206 18.64 3.66 3.79
CA ASP A 206 19.29 3.47 2.48
C ASP A 206 19.69 2.02 2.24
N ASP A 207 20.09 1.30 3.28
CA ASP A 207 20.45 -0.11 3.16
C ASP A 207 19.24 -1.00 2.93
N MET A 208 18.10 -0.71 3.59
CA MET A 208 16.82 -1.38 3.30
C MET A 208 16.39 -1.14 1.85
N ILE A 209 16.49 0.10 1.37
CA ILE A 209 16.16 0.47 -0.01
C ILE A 209 17.05 -0.29 -1.00
N ARG A 210 18.37 -0.32 -0.80
CA ARG A 210 19.30 -1.07 -1.66
C ARG A 210 18.99 -2.56 -1.68
N GLU A 211 18.64 -3.14 -0.52
CA GLU A 211 18.27 -4.55 -0.43
C GLU A 211 16.97 -4.85 -1.15
N MET A 212 15.96 -3.97 -1.03
CA MET A 212 14.71 -4.08 -1.78
C MET A 212 14.94 -3.97 -3.30
N VAL A 213 15.80 -3.04 -3.73
CA VAL A 213 16.21 -2.91 -5.14
C VAL A 213 16.90 -4.20 -5.63
N ARG A 214 17.84 -4.74 -4.87
CA ARG A 214 18.57 -5.97 -5.20
C ARG A 214 17.65 -7.19 -5.37
N ARG A 215 16.53 -7.21 -4.66
CA ARG A 215 15.53 -8.30 -4.67
C ARG A 215 14.38 -8.05 -5.64
N ASP A 216 14.44 -7.02 -6.48
CA ASP A 216 13.34 -6.61 -7.39
C ASP A 216 12.01 -6.34 -6.66
N CYS A 217 12.06 -5.88 -5.40
CA CYS A 217 10.91 -5.47 -4.61
C CYS A 217 10.30 -4.17 -5.13
N LEU A 218 9.06 -3.84 -4.67
CA LEU A 218 8.37 -2.61 -5.05
C LEU A 218 8.16 -1.71 -3.83
N ILE A 219 8.34 -0.39 -3.99
CA ILE A 219 8.23 0.61 -2.92
C ILE A 219 7.27 1.69 -3.35
N GLY A 220 6.20 1.94 -2.59
CA GLY A 220 5.24 3.03 -2.78
C GLY A 220 5.62 4.27 -1.97
N LEU A 221 5.70 5.42 -2.62
CA LEU A 221 5.89 6.72 -1.96
C LEU A 221 4.66 7.10 -1.16
N ASN A 222 4.83 7.29 0.15
CA ASN A 222 3.79 7.74 1.05
C ASN A 222 3.66 9.27 1.02
N TYR A 223 2.42 9.78 1.11
CA TYR A 223 2.14 11.22 1.05
C TYR A 223 1.95 11.86 2.45
N PHE A 224 2.01 11.09 3.52
CA PHE A 224 1.88 11.62 4.88
C PHE A 224 2.96 12.67 5.16
N VAL A 225 2.53 13.87 5.59
CA VAL A 225 3.43 15.02 5.79
C VAL A 225 4.63 14.71 6.69
N LYS A 226 4.44 13.88 7.74
CA LYS A 226 5.51 13.53 8.69
C LYS A 226 6.46 12.44 8.18
N PHE A 227 6.17 11.83 7.03
CA PHE A 227 7.10 10.90 6.38
C PHE A 227 7.83 11.53 5.19
N LEU A 228 7.34 12.70 4.75
CA LEU A 228 7.99 13.49 3.70
C LEU A 228 9.02 14.48 4.27
N ARG A 229 8.73 15.05 5.45
CA ARG A 229 9.60 16.04 6.12
C ARG A 229 9.55 15.90 7.63
N ASP A 230 10.70 16.12 8.30
CA ASP A 230 10.80 16.09 9.76
C ASP A 230 9.94 17.16 10.46
N ASP A 231 9.80 18.34 9.83
CA ASP A 231 8.94 19.43 10.34
C ASP A 231 7.45 19.21 10.00
N GLY A 232 7.14 18.32 9.05
CA GLY A 232 5.79 18.09 8.54
C GLY A 232 5.23 19.21 7.66
N GLU A 233 6.04 20.20 7.30
CA GLU A 233 5.65 21.38 6.52
C GLU A 233 5.84 21.15 5.02
N VAL A 234 4.93 20.39 4.40
CA VAL A 234 4.94 20.05 2.98
C VAL A 234 4.04 21.01 2.21
N HIS A 235 4.64 21.86 1.38
CA HIS A 235 3.93 22.91 0.64
C HIS A 235 3.86 22.68 -0.88
N SER A 236 4.62 21.74 -1.42
CA SER A 236 4.71 21.48 -2.85
C SER A 236 5.09 20.03 -3.15
N LEU A 237 5.07 19.66 -4.44
CA LEU A 237 5.52 18.36 -4.90
C LEU A 237 7.05 18.17 -4.86
N ASP A 238 7.82 19.19 -4.42
CA ASP A 238 9.27 19.10 -4.29
C ASP A 238 9.72 17.98 -3.34
N ASP A 239 8.95 17.73 -2.28
CA ASP A 239 9.31 16.68 -1.33
C ASP A 239 9.11 15.27 -1.94
N ILE A 240 8.06 15.06 -2.74
CA ILE A 240 7.89 13.84 -3.54
C ILE A 240 9.04 13.69 -4.55
N TYR A 241 9.40 14.78 -5.25
CA TYR A 241 10.53 14.77 -6.18
C TYR A 241 11.84 14.43 -5.47
N ARG A 242 12.14 15.03 -4.31
CA ARG A 242 13.35 14.75 -3.53
C ARG A 242 13.44 13.26 -3.14
N HIS A 243 12.36 12.70 -2.61
CA HIS A 243 12.30 11.28 -2.29
C HIS A 243 12.47 10.42 -3.55
N THR A 244 11.80 10.76 -4.65
CA THR A 244 11.95 10.06 -5.95
C THR A 244 13.40 10.03 -6.41
N MET A 245 14.09 11.18 -6.38
CA MET A 245 15.49 11.28 -6.80
C MET A 245 16.42 10.49 -5.89
N HIS A 246 16.18 10.50 -4.58
CA HIS A 246 16.97 9.71 -3.63
C HIS A 246 16.82 8.19 -3.90
N PHE A 247 15.62 7.70 -4.14
CA PHE A 247 15.40 6.30 -4.56
C PHE A 247 16.14 5.99 -5.87
N PHE A 248 16.13 6.93 -6.84
CA PHE A 248 16.84 6.75 -8.11
C PHE A 248 18.35 6.69 -7.94
N GLU A 249 18.93 7.51 -7.06
CA GLU A 249 20.35 7.50 -6.70
C GLU A 249 20.77 6.17 -6.07
N LEU A 250 19.86 5.51 -5.31
CA LEU A 250 20.07 4.20 -4.72
C LEU A 250 19.80 3.03 -5.71
N GLY A 251 19.52 3.33 -6.98
CA GLY A 251 19.27 2.32 -8.03
C GLY A 251 17.82 1.95 -8.25
N GLY A 252 16.87 2.52 -7.49
CA GLY A 252 15.45 2.13 -7.41
C GLY A 252 14.54 2.65 -8.54
N LYS A 253 15.06 3.03 -9.72
CA LYS A 253 14.24 3.56 -10.84
C LYS A 253 13.12 2.62 -11.27
N LYS A 254 13.32 1.30 -11.16
CA LYS A 254 12.36 0.25 -11.53
C LYS A 254 11.56 -0.30 -10.35
N ASN A 255 11.85 0.19 -9.15
CA ASN A 255 11.31 -0.31 -7.90
C ASN A 255 10.35 0.67 -7.22
N LEU A 256 10.28 1.91 -7.73
CA LEU A 256 9.48 2.98 -7.14
C LEU A 256 8.11 3.06 -7.78
N ALA A 257 7.08 3.21 -6.95
CA ALA A 257 5.69 3.42 -7.30
C ALA A 257 5.08 4.48 -6.36
N LEU A 258 3.77 4.61 -6.34
CA LEU A 258 3.01 5.47 -5.45
C LEU A 258 2.29 4.64 -4.38
N GLY A 259 2.14 5.19 -3.18
CA GLY A 259 1.46 4.60 -2.05
C GLY A 259 0.89 5.70 -1.17
N SER A 260 -0.20 6.31 -1.61
CA SER A 260 -0.69 7.62 -1.17
C SER A 260 -1.03 7.72 0.30
N ASP A 261 -1.52 6.64 0.88
CA ASP A 261 -2.09 6.63 2.24
C ASP A 261 -3.36 7.52 2.33
N PHE A 262 -4.13 7.58 1.20
CA PHE A 262 -5.40 8.30 1.14
C PHE A 262 -6.36 7.78 2.21
N ASP A 263 -7.03 8.70 2.89
CA ASP A 263 -7.97 8.43 3.97
C ASP A 263 -7.36 7.82 5.26
N GLY A 264 -6.07 7.44 5.26
CA GLY A 264 -5.34 6.89 6.42
C GLY A 264 -4.52 7.93 7.17
N SER A 265 -4.09 9.01 6.50
CA SER A 265 -3.14 9.96 7.05
C SER A 265 -3.46 11.42 6.75
N LEU A 266 -2.71 12.34 7.39
CA LEU A 266 -2.78 13.78 7.08
C LEU A 266 -1.96 14.07 5.82
N LEU A 267 -2.64 14.40 4.74
CA LEU A 267 -2.04 14.69 3.45
C LEU A 267 -1.77 16.19 3.28
N PRO A 268 -0.67 16.57 2.59
CA PRO A 268 -0.44 17.97 2.25
C PRO A 268 -1.46 18.44 1.22
N GLU A 269 -1.73 19.75 1.21
CA GLU A 269 -2.73 20.32 0.28
C GLU A 269 -2.41 20.00 -1.20
N CYS A 270 -1.14 19.92 -1.56
CA CYS A 270 -0.71 19.61 -2.94
C CYS A 270 -0.96 18.15 -3.37
N LEU A 271 -1.36 17.25 -2.44
CA LEU A 271 -1.57 15.80 -2.69
C LEU A 271 -2.90 15.27 -2.14
N ASN A 272 -3.78 16.12 -1.63
CA ASN A 272 -4.99 15.71 -0.91
C ASN A 272 -6.19 15.39 -1.82
N THR A 273 -5.97 15.10 -3.09
CA THR A 273 -6.99 14.57 -4.01
C THR A 273 -6.34 13.69 -5.08
N PRO A 274 -7.07 12.74 -5.70
CA PRO A 274 -6.58 11.93 -6.81
C PRO A 274 -6.05 12.76 -8.00
N ALA A 275 -6.73 13.85 -8.35
CA ALA A 275 -6.30 14.75 -9.43
C ALA A 275 -4.96 15.43 -9.12
N LYS A 276 -4.75 15.86 -7.87
CA LYS A 276 -3.47 16.44 -7.44
C LYS A 276 -2.36 15.38 -7.41
N ALA A 277 -2.65 14.15 -7.00
CA ALA A 277 -1.69 13.05 -7.09
C ALA A 277 -1.31 12.72 -8.54
N ALA A 278 -2.25 12.77 -9.48
CA ALA A 278 -1.97 12.59 -10.90
C ALA A 278 -1.00 13.67 -11.45
N SER A 279 -0.99 14.88 -10.88
CA SER A 279 -0.08 15.95 -11.29
C SER A 279 1.41 15.69 -10.95
N ILE A 280 1.71 14.67 -10.14
CA ILE A 280 3.09 14.22 -9.90
C ILE A 280 3.79 13.93 -11.23
N TYR A 281 3.11 13.34 -12.20
CA TYR A 281 3.68 13.05 -13.52
C TYR A 281 4.28 14.30 -14.19
N GLU A 282 3.45 15.32 -14.40
CA GLU A 282 3.89 16.56 -15.04
C GLU A 282 4.96 17.28 -14.22
N TYR A 283 4.86 17.20 -12.90
CA TYR A 283 5.88 17.77 -12.02
C TYR A 283 7.24 17.08 -12.20
N LEU A 284 7.29 15.76 -12.22
CA LEU A 284 8.53 14.99 -12.46
C LEU A 284 9.15 15.34 -13.83
N ILE A 285 8.33 15.42 -14.88
CA ILE A 285 8.76 15.82 -16.23
C ILE A 285 9.34 17.25 -16.20
N SER A 286 8.66 18.21 -15.56
CA SER A 286 9.10 19.59 -15.45
C SER A 286 10.45 19.77 -14.74
N ARG A 287 10.78 18.80 -13.85
CA ARG A 287 12.03 18.74 -13.11
C ARG A 287 13.14 17.95 -13.85
N GLY A 288 12.90 17.53 -15.09
CA GLY A 288 13.87 16.84 -15.95
C GLY A 288 13.95 15.31 -15.75
N VAL A 289 12.99 14.70 -15.04
CA VAL A 289 12.86 13.25 -15.02
C VAL A 289 12.41 12.79 -16.41
N SER A 290 13.06 11.76 -16.96
CA SER A 290 12.67 11.23 -18.27
C SER A 290 11.24 10.66 -18.23
N GLN A 291 10.54 10.71 -19.37
CA GLN A 291 9.21 10.12 -19.52
C GLN A 291 9.19 8.65 -19.08
N GLU A 292 10.19 7.85 -19.47
CA GLU A 292 10.30 6.44 -19.07
C GLU A 292 10.29 6.27 -17.56
N ASN A 293 11.06 7.09 -16.83
CA ASN A 293 11.15 7.02 -15.37
C ASN A 293 9.87 7.57 -14.70
N ALA A 294 9.27 8.64 -15.23
CA ALA A 294 8.00 9.16 -14.74
C ALA A 294 6.87 8.16 -14.93
N ASP A 295 6.75 7.56 -16.12
CA ASP A 295 5.83 6.43 -16.38
C ASP A 295 6.11 5.26 -15.42
N GLY A 296 7.40 4.98 -15.14
CA GLY A 296 7.83 3.97 -14.17
C GLY A 296 7.18 4.19 -12.82
N VAL A 297 7.36 5.36 -12.23
CA VAL A 297 6.83 5.73 -10.90
C VAL A 297 5.29 5.72 -10.90
N MET A 298 4.66 6.25 -11.95
CA MET A 298 3.21 6.39 -11.98
C MET A 298 2.47 5.07 -12.18
N TYR A 299 3.02 4.12 -12.95
CA TYR A 299 2.31 2.86 -13.19
C TYR A 299 3.16 1.69 -13.70
N LYS A 300 4.18 1.91 -14.57
CA LYS A 300 4.87 0.80 -15.27
C LYS A 300 5.60 -0.14 -14.31
N ASN A 301 6.28 0.40 -13.29
CA ASN A 301 7.02 -0.41 -12.33
C ASN A 301 6.07 -1.35 -11.56
N ALA A 302 4.97 -0.81 -11.05
CA ALA A 302 3.97 -1.60 -10.34
C ALA A 302 3.27 -2.61 -11.28
N GLN A 303 2.93 -2.20 -12.50
CA GLN A 303 2.32 -3.10 -13.50
C GLN A 303 3.23 -4.28 -13.83
N GLU A 304 4.52 -4.03 -14.07
CA GLU A 304 5.49 -5.10 -14.35
C GLU A 304 5.70 -6.01 -13.13
N PHE A 305 5.72 -5.42 -11.93
CA PHE A 305 5.81 -6.17 -10.69
C PHE A 305 4.59 -7.09 -10.50
N PHE A 306 3.38 -6.57 -10.75
CA PHE A 306 2.14 -7.35 -10.64
C PHE A 306 2.08 -8.51 -11.65
N ARG A 307 2.52 -8.28 -12.90
CA ARG A 307 2.59 -9.35 -13.90
C ARG A 307 3.48 -10.52 -13.49
N LYS A 308 4.53 -10.25 -12.71
CA LYS A 308 5.48 -11.27 -12.24
C LYS A 308 5.05 -11.95 -10.94
N ASN A 309 4.42 -11.20 -10.04
CA ASN A 309 4.28 -11.59 -8.63
C ASN A 309 2.83 -11.76 -8.15
N LEU A 310 1.82 -11.17 -8.80
CA LEU A 310 0.40 -11.39 -8.51
C LEU A 310 -0.19 -12.41 -9.49
N ARG A 311 -0.67 -13.53 -8.96
CA ARG A 311 -1.24 -14.64 -9.73
C ARG A 311 -2.72 -14.84 -9.45
#